data_b118a8285e886e6666aa0640bda3a73c
#
_entry.id   b118a8285e886e6666aa0640bda3a73c
#
_cell.length_a   1.000
_cell.length_b   1.000
_cell.length_c   1.000
_cell.angle_alpha   90.00
_cell.angle_beta   90.00
_cell.angle_gamma   90.00
#
_symmetry.space_group_name_H-M   'P 1'
#
loop_
_entity.id
_entity.type
_entity.pdbx_description
1 polymer ?
#
loop_
_entity_poly.entity_id
_entity_poly.type
_entity_poly.pdbx_seq_one_letter_code
_entity_poly.pdbx_strand_id
1 'polypeptide(L)'
;MTIRNDEGALAIDNVSLYIRGGEILGVAGIAGCGQKELCEAIAGLRKIEKGAIVHKGENIVGMAPQKIIEKGISMSFIPEDRLGMGLAPSLSITDNMILKNYKENGFWNPLVDRKRGRREASAVIEDLGVVTPSTETPVRLLSGGNVQKVLLGREILINPNVIVTAYPVRGLDINSSYAIYDILNQQKKNDVGILFVGEDLDVMLALCDKIMVICHGKVMGVVHAAKTSKEEIGLMMTGALNLVRDDEEKKTGIAKDSNIKKEAEA
;
A
#
# COMPACT_ATOMS: atom_id res chain seq x y z
N MET A 1 14.70 -3.96 4.36
CA MET A 1 14.40 -5.24 3.67
C MET A 1 15.03 -5.29 2.30
N THR A 2 15.35 -6.50 1.82
CA THR A 2 15.91 -6.76 0.49
C THR A 2 15.04 -7.79 -0.23
N ILE A 3 14.64 -7.52 -1.47
CA ILE A 3 13.66 -8.30 -2.22
C ILE A 3 14.14 -8.47 -3.66
N ARG A 4 13.92 -9.67 -4.25
CA ARG A 4 14.13 -9.93 -5.68
C ARG A 4 12.82 -9.99 -6.44
N ASN A 5 12.89 -9.62 -7.72
CA ASN A 5 11.78 -9.81 -8.65
C ASN A 5 11.70 -11.27 -9.14
N ASP A 6 10.75 -11.56 -10.04
CA ASP A 6 10.52 -12.91 -10.57
C ASP A 6 11.67 -13.40 -11.47
N GLU A 7 12.48 -12.48 -12.01
CA GLU A 7 13.67 -12.77 -12.82
C GLU A 7 14.92 -12.97 -11.96
N GLY A 8 14.82 -12.86 -10.62
CA GLY A 8 15.93 -12.98 -9.67
C GLY A 8 16.77 -11.71 -9.55
N ALA A 9 16.44 -10.62 -10.24
CA ALA A 9 17.12 -9.35 -10.10
C ALA A 9 16.72 -8.66 -8.78
N LEU A 10 17.62 -7.82 -8.24
CA LEU A 10 17.38 -7.07 -7.01
C LEU A 10 16.36 -5.95 -7.28
N ALA A 11 15.15 -6.10 -6.78
CA ALA A 11 14.07 -5.13 -6.94
C ALA A 11 14.05 -4.09 -5.82
N ILE A 12 14.35 -4.52 -4.58
CA ILE A 12 14.46 -3.66 -3.37
C ILE A 12 15.77 -3.98 -2.67
N ASP A 13 16.57 -2.96 -2.41
CA ASP A 13 17.88 -3.07 -1.78
C ASP A 13 17.94 -2.24 -0.50
N ASN A 14 17.95 -2.94 0.64
CA ASN A 14 18.11 -2.37 1.98
C ASN A 14 17.12 -1.23 2.30
N VAL A 15 15.86 -1.33 1.86
CA VAL A 15 14.82 -0.34 2.15
C VAL A 15 14.30 -0.52 3.57
N SER A 16 14.21 0.59 4.30
CA SER A 16 13.55 0.70 5.60
C SER A 16 12.47 1.76 5.55
N LEU A 17 11.30 1.45 6.07
CA LEU A 17 10.17 2.37 6.20
C LEU A 17 9.38 2.07 7.47
N TYR A 18 8.58 3.02 7.90
CA TYR A 18 7.57 2.81 8.93
C TYR A 18 6.32 3.64 8.60
N ILE A 19 5.16 3.14 9.03
CA ILE A 19 3.86 3.80 8.86
C ILE A 19 3.19 3.83 10.23
N ARG A 20 2.63 4.98 10.60
CA ARG A 20 1.85 5.15 11.82
C ARG A 20 0.35 5.04 11.53
N GLY A 21 -0.44 4.71 12.55
CA GLY A 21 -1.88 4.90 12.48
C GLY A 21 -2.20 6.36 12.15
N GLY A 22 -3.23 6.61 11.33
CA GLY A 22 -3.60 7.94 10.88
C GLY A 22 -2.59 8.63 9.93
N GLU A 23 -1.66 7.88 9.31
CA GLU A 23 -0.66 8.40 8.37
C GLU A 23 -0.82 7.76 7.00
N ILE A 24 -0.73 8.57 5.94
CA ILE A 24 -0.57 8.10 4.57
C ILE A 24 0.88 8.30 4.15
N LEU A 25 1.62 7.20 3.98
CA LEU A 25 2.95 7.19 3.40
C LEU A 25 2.86 6.89 1.90
N GLY A 26 3.16 7.89 1.08
CA GLY A 26 3.30 7.73 -0.36
C GLY A 26 4.61 7.04 -0.72
N VAL A 27 4.60 6.22 -1.76
CA VAL A 27 5.81 5.66 -2.38
C VAL A 27 5.84 6.08 -3.83
N ALA A 28 6.74 7.01 -4.16
CA ALA A 28 6.98 7.51 -5.50
C ALA A 28 8.20 6.82 -6.14
N GLY A 29 8.16 6.66 -7.44
CA GLY A 29 9.27 6.08 -8.21
C GLY A 29 8.84 5.80 -9.64
N ILE A 30 9.79 5.69 -10.56
CA ILE A 30 9.52 5.27 -11.94
C ILE A 30 9.04 3.81 -11.93
N ALA A 31 8.17 3.45 -12.85
CA ALA A 31 7.67 2.07 -12.98
C ALA A 31 8.84 1.07 -13.03
N GLY A 32 8.73 -0.01 -12.26
CA GLY A 32 9.80 -1.02 -12.15
C GLY A 32 10.88 -0.74 -11.12
N CYS A 33 10.78 0.32 -10.31
CA CYS A 33 11.73 0.61 -9.23
C CYS A 33 11.49 -0.21 -7.94
N GLY A 34 10.61 -1.22 -7.94
CA GLY A 34 10.40 -2.12 -6.81
C GLY A 34 9.13 -1.88 -5.99
N GLN A 35 8.28 -0.93 -6.39
CA GLN A 35 7.05 -0.60 -5.65
C GLN A 35 6.10 -1.81 -5.55
N LYS A 36 5.93 -2.56 -6.64
CA LYS A 36 5.11 -3.76 -6.70
C LYS A 36 5.65 -4.82 -5.74
N GLU A 37 6.94 -5.11 -5.84
CA GLU A 37 7.64 -6.09 -5.02
C GLU A 37 7.58 -5.74 -3.53
N LEU A 38 7.68 -4.46 -3.19
CA LEU A 38 7.50 -3.95 -1.84
C LEU A 38 6.10 -4.26 -1.30
N CYS A 39 5.05 -3.93 -2.06
CA CYS A 39 3.66 -4.22 -1.69
C CYS A 39 3.43 -5.72 -1.52
N GLU A 40 3.86 -6.54 -2.47
CA GLU A 40 3.72 -8.00 -2.44
C GLU A 40 4.46 -8.63 -1.24
N ALA A 41 5.64 -8.11 -0.88
CA ALA A 41 6.41 -8.59 0.26
C ALA A 41 5.74 -8.28 1.59
N ILE A 42 5.20 -7.06 1.75
CA ILE A 42 4.37 -6.70 2.92
C ILE A 42 3.16 -7.62 2.98
N ALA A 43 2.60 -7.98 1.81
CA ALA A 43 1.49 -8.89 1.59
C ALA A 43 1.77 -10.33 2.00
N GLY A 44 3.02 -10.69 2.21
CA GLY A 44 3.39 -12.09 2.35
C GLY A 44 3.21 -12.90 1.05
N LEU A 45 3.01 -12.20 -0.08
CA LEU A 45 2.91 -12.81 -1.41
C LEU A 45 4.28 -13.00 -2.06
N ARG A 46 5.31 -12.31 -1.55
CA ARG A 46 6.67 -12.38 -2.06
C ARG A 46 7.65 -12.63 -0.92
N LYS A 47 8.64 -13.49 -1.16
CA LYS A 47 9.69 -13.80 -0.19
C LYS A 47 10.62 -12.61 0.00
N ILE A 48 10.92 -12.29 1.25
CA ILE A 48 11.96 -11.34 1.63
C ILE A 48 13.28 -12.10 1.77
N GLU A 49 14.33 -11.61 1.13
CA GLU A 49 15.67 -12.21 1.19
C GLU A 49 16.36 -11.87 2.51
N LYS A 50 16.28 -10.59 2.91
CA LYS A 50 16.85 -10.06 4.17
C LYS A 50 15.93 -9.00 4.78
N GLY A 51 15.96 -8.91 6.10
CA GLY A 51 15.23 -7.90 6.86
C GLY A 51 14.03 -8.45 7.60
N ALA A 52 13.21 -7.55 8.12
CA ALA A 52 12.02 -7.87 8.91
C ALA A 52 10.88 -6.92 8.54
N ILE A 53 9.65 -7.39 8.75
CA ILE A 53 8.43 -6.57 8.77
C ILE A 53 7.85 -6.73 10.17
N VAL A 54 7.80 -5.64 10.91
CA VAL A 54 7.32 -5.64 12.29
C VAL A 54 5.96 -4.94 12.34
N HIS A 55 4.92 -5.65 12.76
CA HIS A 55 3.59 -5.11 13.03
C HIS A 55 3.28 -5.25 14.51
N LYS A 56 3.01 -4.14 15.20
CA LYS A 56 2.71 -4.12 16.65
C LYS A 56 3.72 -4.92 17.49
N GLY A 57 5.01 -4.83 17.16
CA GLY A 57 6.10 -5.51 17.88
C GLY A 57 6.37 -6.95 17.44
N GLU A 58 5.59 -7.51 16.52
CA GLU A 58 5.75 -8.88 16.03
C GLU A 58 6.29 -8.92 14.61
N ASN A 59 7.29 -9.75 14.35
CA ASN A 59 7.82 -9.94 13.00
C ASN A 59 6.90 -10.89 12.21
N ILE A 60 6.38 -10.41 11.07
CA ILE A 60 5.43 -11.13 10.23
C ILE A 60 6.08 -11.77 8.98
N VAL A 61 7.40 -11.66 8.81
CA VAL A 61 8.12 -12.28 7.68
C VAL A 61 7.93 -13.80 7.72
N GLY A 62 7.56 -14.36 6.58
CA GLY A 62 7.32 -15.79 6.41
C GLY A 62 5.96 -16.28 6.92
N MET A 63 5.12 -15.38 7.44
CA MET A 63 3.72 -15.72 7.75
C MET A 63 2.92 -15.87 6.47
N ALA A 64 1.98 -16.82 6.47
CA ALA A 64 1.03 -16.96 5.38
C ALA A 64 0.12 -15.71 5.29
N PRO A 65 -0.30 -15.29 4.08
CA PRO A 65 -1.14 -14.10 3.89
C PRO A 65 -2.38 -14.08 4.78
N GLN A 66 -3.04 -15.22 4.96
CA GLN A 66 -4.19 -15.35 5.84
C GLN A 66 -3.87 -14.93 7.29
N LYS A 67 -2.71 -15.36 7.84
CA LYS A 67 -2.30 -14.98 9.20
C LYS A 67 -1.98 -13.49 9.32
N ILE A 68 -1.44 -12.89 8.25
CA ILE A 68 -1.19 -11.45 8.17
C ILE A 68 -2.51 -10.69 8.25
N ILE A 69 -3.54 -11.13 7.51
CA ILE A 69 -4.89 -10.56 7.53
C ILE A 69 -5.52 -10.70 8.94
N GLU A 70 -5.43 -11.87 9.55
CA GLU A 70 -5.94 -12.14 10.92
C GLU A 70 -5.31 -11.22 11.98
N LYS A 71 -4.11 -10.71 11.75
CA LYS A 71 -3.45 -9.71 12.59
C LYS A 71 -3.92 -8.26 12.34
N GLY A 72 -4.91 -8.08 11.50
CA GLY A 72 -5.47 -6.77 11.15
C GLY A 72 -4.60 -5.96 10.18
N ILE A 73 -3.62 -6.60 9.53
CA ILE A 73 -2.99 -6.02 8.36
C ILE A 73 -3.91 -6.39 7.21
N SER A 74 -4.89 -5.53 6.97
CA SER A 74 -5.67 -5.63 5.74
C SER A 74 -4.81 -5.14 4.61
N MET A 75 -4.53 -6.06 3.74
CA MET A 75 -3.88 -5.70 2.51
C MET A 75 -4.94 -5.59 1.44
N SER A 76 -5.47 -4.38 1.33
CA SER A 76 -5.98 -3.92 0.06
C SER A 76 -4.79 -3.85 -0.88
N PHE A 77 -4.30 -5.00 -1.28
CA PHE A 77 -3.50 -5.03 -2.46
C PHE A 77 -4.46 -4.76 -3.62
N ILE A 78 -4.54 -3.49 -3.98
CA ILE A 78 -5.24 -3.05 -5.18
C ILE A 78 -4.21 -3.14 -6.29
N PRO A 79 -4.11 -4.29 -6.97
CA PRO A 79 -3.21 -4.43 -8.08
C PRO A 79 -3.71 -3.59 -9.25
N GLU A 80 -2.83 -3.30 -10.16
CA GLU A 80 -3.20 -2.75 -11.46
C GLU A 80 -4.27 -3.62 -12.16
N ASP A 81 -4.13 -4.93 -12.05
CA ASP A 81 -5.16 -5.90 -12.47
C ASP A 81 -6.14 -6.21 -11.33
N ARG A 82 -7.18 -5.39 -11.23
CA ARG A 82 -8.23 -5.50 -10.20
C ARG A 82 -9.01 -6.80 -10.27
N LEU A 83 -9.23 -7.31 -11.46
CA LEU A 83 -10.06 -8.49 -11.72
C LEU A 83 -9.25 -9.79 -11.80
N GLY A 84 -7.94 -9.74 -12.03
CA GLY A 84 -7.08 -10.92 -12.01
C GLY A 84 -6.53 -11.26 -10.62
N MET A 85 -6.32 -10.25 -9.78
CA MET A 85 -5.68 -10.43 -8.47
C MET A 85 -6.56 -9.96 -7.30
N GLY A 86 -7.37 -8.93 -7.48
CA GLY A 86 -8.14 -8.31 -6.41
C GLY A 86 -9.47 -9.01 -6.14
N LEU A 87 -10.29 -9.20 -7.15
CA LEU A 87 -11.65 -9.76 -7.07
C LEU A 87 -11.80 -10.96 -7.99
N ALA A 88 -12.74 -11.83 -7.68
CA ALA A 88 -13.13 -12.93 -8.55
C ALA A 88 -14.15 -12.42 -9.59
N PRO A 89 -13.79 -12.24 -10.88
CA PRO A 89 -14.57 -11.47 -11.84
C PRO A 89 -15.93 -12.07 -12.17
N SER A 90 -16.04 -13.39 -12.17
CA SER A 90 -17.26 -14.12 -12.50
C SER A 90 -18.22 -14.28 -11.34
N LEU A 91 -17.75 -13.99 -10.11
CA LEU A 91 -18.56 -14.07 -8.91
C LEU A 91 -19.31 -12.76 -8.66
N SER A 92 -20.44 -12.87 -7.94
CA SER A 92 -21.24 -11.72 -7.52
C SER A 92 -20.49 -10.81 -6.53
N ILE A 93 -21.02 -9.60 -6.30
CA ILE A 93 -20.51 -8.72 -5.22
C ILE A 93 -20.64 -9.46 -3.89
N THR A 94 -21.82 -10.10 -3.62
CA THR A 94 -22.05 -10.92 -2.43
C THR A 94 -20.97 -11.97 -2.22
N ASP A 95 -20.65 -12.76 -3.26
CA ASP A 95 -19.65 -13.81 -3.14
C ASP A 95 -18.24 -13.25 -2.93
N ASN A 96 -17.91 -12.13 -3.57
CA ASN A 96 -16.63 -11.45 -3.36
C ASN A 96 -16.45 -10.92 -1.94
N MET A 97 -17.50 -10.46 -1.24
CA MET A 97 -17.43 -10.08 0.18
C MET A 97 -17.06 -11.28 1.06
N ILE A 98 -17.61 -12.46 0.75
CA ILE A 98 -17.40 -13.67 1.54
C ILE A 98 -15.98 -14.24 1.40
N LEU A 99 -15.30 -14.05 0.26
CA LEU A 99 -14.03 -14.71 -0.07
C LEU A 99 -12.93 -14.55 1.00
N LYS A 100 -12.89 -13.46 1.75
CA LYS A 100 -11.90 -13.25 2.82
C LYS A 100 -12.37 -13.77 4.18
N ASN A 101 -13.68 -13.79 4.43
CA ASN A 101 -14.26 -14.01 5.76
C ASN A 101 -14.91 -15.38 5.92
N TYR A 102 -14.90 -16.25 4.90
CA TYR A 102 -15.59 -17.54 4.95
C TYR A 102 -15.10 -18.48 6.06
N LYS A 103 -13.88 -18.29 6.58
CA LYS A 103 -13.29 -19.09 7.66
C LYS A 103 -13.55 -18.53 9.06
N GLU A 104 -14.02 -17.29 9.20
CA GLU A 104 -14.24 -16.66 10.51
C GLU A 104 -15.30 -17.36 11.36
N ASN A 105 -16.23 -18.09 10.75
CA ASN A 105 -17.29 -18.83 11.45
C ASN A 105 -16.85 -20.17 12.08
N GLY A 106 -15.54 -20.43 12.11
CA GLY A 106 -14.95 -21.61 12.71
C GLY A 106 -15.09 -22.88 11.85
N PHE A 107 -14.28 -23.88 12.14
CA PHE A 107 -14.21 -25.17 11.43
C PHE A 107 -15.52 -25.99 11.41
N TRP A 108 -16.51 -25.58 12.20
CA TRP A 108 -17.78 -26.31 12.43
C TRP A 108 -18.94 -25.87 11.56
N ASN A 109 -18.79 -24.79 10.77
CA ASN A 109 -19.83 -24.38 9.82
C ASN A 109 -19.33 -24.52 8.38
N PRO A 110 -19.54 -25.67 7.74
CA PRO A 110 -19.13 -25.89 6.35
C PRO A 110 -19.97 -25.10 5.33
N LEU A 111 -21.03 -24.42 5.80
CA LEU A 111 -21.90 -23.65 4.94
C LEU A 111 -21.48 -22.19 4.91
N VAL A 112 -21.26 -21.69 3.70
CA VAL A 112 -20.98 -20.27 3.46
C VAL A 112 -22.20 -19.42 3.85
N ASP A 113 -22.03 -18.45 4.74
CA ASP A 113 -23.11 -17.54 5.13
C ASP A 113 -23.37 -16.47 4.07
N ARG A 114 -24.15 -16.83 3.06
CA ARG A 114 -24.57 -15.91 2.00
C ARG A 114 -25.46 -14.78 2.51
N LYS A 115 -26.16 -14.94 3.65
CA LYS A 115 -26.99 -13.86 4.22
C LYS A 115 -26.11 -12.76 4.78
N ARG A 116 -25.02 -13.13 5.48
CA ARG A 116 -23.98 -12.18 5.93
C ARG A 116 -23.35 -11.49 4.72
N GLY A 117 -22.86 -12.24 3.73
CA GLY A 117 -22.25 -11.66 2.53
C GLY A 117 -23.15 -10.68 1.79
N ARG A 118 -24.46 -10.97 1.69
CA ARG A 118 -25.41 -10.04 1.08
C ARG A 118 -25.60 -8.75 1.90
N ARG A 119 -25.62 -8.83 3.23
CA ARG A 119 -25.69 -7.64 4.10
C ARG A 119 -24.42 -6.79 3.93
N GLU A 120 -23.25 -7.41 3.94
CA GLU A 120 -21.96 -6.74 3.72
C GLU A 120 -21.90 -6.09 2.34
N ALA A 121 -22.33 -6.80 1.28
CA ALA A 121 -22.40 -6.26 -0.08
C ALA A 121 -23.37 -5.06 -0.16
N SER A 122 -24.56 -5.14 0.50
CA SER A 122 -25.52 -4.03 0.53
C SER A 122 -24.94 -2.80 1.23
N ALA A 123 -24.25 -2.98 2.36
CA ALA A 123 -23.58 -1.88 3.07
C ALA A 123 -22.49 -1.22 2.19
N VAL A 124 -21.65 -2.01 1.54
CA VAL A 124 -20.61 -1.47 0.62
C VAL A 124 -21.25 -0.71 -0.56
N ILE A 125 -22.35 -1.22 -1.11
CA ILE A 125 -23.05 -0.54 -2.21
C ILE A 125 -23.59 0.81 -1.76
N GLU A 126 -24.21 0.87 -0.60
CA GLU A 126 -24.79 2.08 -0.03
C GLU A 126 -23.72 3.06 0.42
N ASP A 127 -22.78 2.63 1.27
CA ASP A 127 -21.76 3.49 1.88
C ASP A 127 -20.79 4.10 0.86
N LEU A 128 -20.42 3.33 -0.18
CA LEU A 128 -19.46 3.77 -1.20
C LEU A 128 -20.12 4.21 -2.51
N GLY A 129 -21.46 4.20 -2.58
CA GLY A 129 -22.20 4.61 -3.76
C GLY A 129 -21.83 3.78 -4.99
N VAL A 130 -21.83 2.44 -4.87
CA VAL A 130 -21.57 1.53 -6.00
C VAL A 130 -22.79 1.49 -6.91
N VAL A 131 -22.63 1.83 -8.17
CA VAL A 131 -23.73 1.74 -9.15
C VAL A 131 -23.80 0.33 -9.71
N THR A 132 -24.86 -0.40 -9.32
CA THR A 132 -25.10 -1.80 -9.68
C THR A 132 -26.58 -2.12 -9.66
N PRO A 133 -27.08 -3.06 -10.50
CA PRO A 133 -28.47 -3.53 -10.43
C PRO A 133 -28.81 -4.29 -9.14
N SER A 134 -27.85 -5.04 -8.57
CA SER A 134 -28.05 -5.85 -7.36
C SER A 134 -26.72 -6.31 -6.74
N THR A 135 -26.78 -6.83 -5.51
CA THR A 135 -25.66 -7.50 -4.83
C THR A 135 -25.20 -8.79 -5.54
N GLU A 136 -26.08 -9.39 -6.35
CA GLU A 136 -25.79 -10.63 -7.09
C GLU A 136 -25.16 -10.36 -8.47
N THR A 137 -24.91 -9.09 -8.82
CA THR A 137 -24.26 -8.73 -10.08
C THR A 137 -22.80 -9.22 -10.09
N PRO A 138 -22.37 -9.98 -11.11
CA PRO A 138 -20.96 -10.35 -11.29
C PRO A 138 -20.08 -9.10 -11.40
N VAL A 139 -18.96 -9.05 -10.67
CA VAL A 139 -18.14 -7.82 -10.60
C VAL A 139 -17.52 -7.43 -11.94
N ARG A 140 -17.31 -8.37 -12.86
CA ARG A 140 -16.85 -8.08 -14.23
C ARG A 140 -17.81 -7.23 -15.07
N LEU A 141 -19.07 -7.11 -14.65
CA LEU A 141 -20.09 -6.30 -15.34
C LEU A 141 -20.15 -4.86 -14.81
N LEU A 142 -19.38 -4.53 -13.78
CA LEU A 142 -19.29 -3.19 -13.22
C LEU A 142 -18.29 -2.32 -14.00
N SER A 143 -18.47 -0.99 -13.94
CA SER A 143 -17.45 -0.06 -14.41
C SER A 143 -16.19 -0.14 -13.55
N GLY A 144 -15.04 0.28 -14.08
CA GLY A 144 -13.76 0.24 -13.35
C GLY A 144 -13.82 0.93 -11.98
N GLY A 145 -14.47 2.07 -11.87
CA GLY A 145 -14.68 2.79 -10.60
C GLY A 145 -15.53 1.99 -9.61
N ASN A 146 -16.59 1.33 -10.07
CA ASN A 146 -17.42 0.48 -9.20
C ASN A 146 -16.70 -0.80 -8.77
N VAL A 147 -15.92 -1.42 -9.66
CA VAL A 147 -15.02 -2.55 -9.29
C VAL A 147 -14.07 -2.12 -8.17
N GLN A 148 -13.47 -0.92 -8.28
CA GLN A 148 -12.56 -0.38 -7.29
C GLN A 148 -13.23 -0.14 -5.94
N LYS A 149 -14.44 0.45 -5.94
CA LYS A 149 -15.23 0.67 -4.73
C LYS A 149 -15.59 -0.65 -4.04
N VAL A 150 -15.99 -1.68 -4.80
CA VAL A 150 -16.26 -3.01 -4.27
C VAL A 150 -15.02 -3.63 -3.64
N LEU A 151 -13.87 -3.52 -4.30
CA LEU A 151 -12.59 -4.03 -3.78
C LEU A 151 -12.22 -3.32 -2.46
N LEU A 152 -12.21 -1.99 -2.45
CA LEU A 152 -11.95 -1.20 -1.24
C LEU A 152 -12.94 -1.50 -0.13
N GLY A 153 -14.23 -1.54 -0.42
CA GLY A 153 -15.26 -1.85 0.57
C GLY A 153 -15.03 -3.19 1.24
N ARG A 154 -14.71 -4.23 0.47
CA ARG A 154 -14.33 -5.54 1.02
C ARG A 154 -13.14 -5.46 1.97
N GLU A 155 -12.12 -4.69 1.59
CA GLU A 155 -10.90 -4.55 2.40
C GLU A 155 -11.13 -3.74 3.68
N ILE A 156 -12.04 -2.79 3.66
CA ILE A 156 -12.37 -1.94 4.82
C ILE A 156 -13.25 -2.68 5.83
N LEU A 157 -14.15 -3.57 5.37
CA LEU A 157 -15.05 -4.35 6.22
C LEU A 157 -14.34 -5.18 7.31
N ILE A 158 -13.08 -5.55 7.10
CA ILE A 158 -12.30 -6.29 8.09
C ILE A 158 -11.64 -5.39 9.15
N ASN A 159 -11.97 -4.09 9.20
CA ASN A 159 -11.41 -3.10 10.13
C ASN A 159 -9.88 -3.17 10.21
N PRO A 160 -9.18 -2.87 9.11
CA PRO A 160 -7.74 -3.01 9.04
C PRO A 160 -7.00 -2.00 9.93
N ASN A 161 -5.80 -2.38 10.42
CA ASN A 161 -4.86 -1.43 11.03
C ASN A 161 -3.97 -0.76 9.97
N VAL A 162 -3.72 -1.47 8.87
CA VAL A 162 -2.87 -1.00 7.76
C VAL A 162 -3.53 -1.36 6.45
N ILE A 163 -3.52 -0.42 5.52
CA ILE A 163 -3.93 -0.62 4.13
C ILE A 163 -2.70 -0.41 3.24
N VAL A 164 -2.43 -1.35 2.34
CA VAL A 164 -1.41 -1.23 1.30
C VAL A 164 -2.11 -1.08 -0.03
N THR A 165 -1.87 -0.01 -0.75
CA THR A 165 -2.53 0.24 -2.04
C THR A 165 -1.50 0.55 -3.13
N ALA A 166 -1.60 -0.13 -4.26
CA ALA A 166 -0.76 0.12 -5.42
C ALA A 166 -1.61 0.60 -6.59
N TYR A 167 -1.40 1.84 -7.01
CA TYR A 167 -2.08 2.48 -8.15
C TYR A 167 -3.61 2.41 -8.07
N PRO A 168 -4.23 2.80 -6.94
CA PRO A 168 -5.66 2.53 -6.67
C PRO A 168 -6.61 3.22 -7.63
N VAL A 169 -6.19 4.25 -8.34
CA VAL A 169 -7.03 5.03 -9.26
C VAL A 169 -6.61 4.90 -10.72
N ARG A 170 -5.61 4.08 -11.02
CA ARG A 170 -5.10 3.94 -12.38
C ARG A 170 -6.20 3.51 -13.35
N GLY A 171 -6.37 4.27 -14.43
CA GLY A 171 -7.41 4.01 -15.44
C GLY A 171 -8.83 4.26 -14.97
N LEU A 172 -9.05 5.04 -13.92
CA LEU A 172 -10.35 5.54 -13.51
C LEU A 172 -10.59 6.96 -14.05
N ASP A 173 -11.87 7.32 -14.16
CA ASP A 173 -12.28 8.69 -14.39
C ASP A 173 -12.02 9.56 -13.15
N ILE A 174 -12.00 10.88 -13.33
CA ILE A 174 -11.66 11.86 -12.28
C ILE A 174 -12.59 11.72 -11.07
N ASN A 175 -13.90 11.60 -11.28
CA ASN A 175 -14.87 11.52 -10.18
C ASN A 175 -14.70 10.25 -9.36
N SER A 176 -14.48 9.10 -10.04
CA SER A 176 -14.18 7.84 -9.40
C SER A 176 -12.87 7.91 -8.61
N SER A 177 -11.85 8.60 -9.12
CA SER A 177 -10.57 8.78 -8.44
C SER A 177 -10.73 9.58 -7.14
N TYR A 178 -11.45 10.70 -7.16
CA TYR A 178 -11.72 11.48 -5.94
C TYR A 178 -12.49 10.68 -4.90
N ALA A 179 -13.50 9.90 -5.31
CA ALA A 179 -14.23 9.04 -4.38
C ALA A 179 -13.30 8.03 -3.67
N ILE A 180 -12.31 7.48 -4.38
CA ILE A 180 -11.31 6.58 -3.78
C ILE A 180 -10.41 7.33 -2.79
N TYR A 181 -9.96 8.54 -3.12
CA TYR A 181 -9.15 9.37 -2.21
C TYR A 181 -9.92 9.75 -0.94
N ASP A 182 -11.22 10.06 -1.05
CA ASP A 182 -12.08 10.35 0.10
C ASP A 182 -12.21 9.13 1.02
N ILE A 183 -12.36 7.93 0.45
CA ILE A 183 -12.39 6.67 1.21
C ILE A 183 -11.06 6.47 1.96
N LEU A 184 -9.91 6.67 1.31
CA LEU A 184 -8.59 6.55 1.95
C LEU A 184 -8.42 7.59 3.06
N ASN A 185 -8.83 8.84 2.83
CA ASN A 185 -8.80 9.90 3.86
C ASN A 185 -9.70 9.57 5.05
N GLN A 186 -10.87 8.94 4.81
CA GLN A 186 -11.72 8.50 5.89
C GLN A 186 -11.07 7.38 6.71
N GLN A 187 -10.39 6.43 6.08
CA GLN A 187 -9.63 5.39 6.79
C GLN A 187 -8.48 5.98 7.60
N LYS A 188 -7.76 6.96 7.06
CA LYS A 188 -6.75 7.73 7.81
C LYS A 188 -7.33 8.35 9.07
N LYS A 189 -8.52 9.00 8.99
CA LYS A 189 -9.20 9.58 10.16
C LYS A 189 -9.60 8.52 11.19
N ASN A 190 -9.78 7.27 10.79
CA ASN A 190 -10.06 6.12 11.65
C ASN A 190 -8.77 5.47 12.20
N ASP A 191 -7.64 6.18 12.22
CA ASP A 191 -6.34 5.72 12.72
C ASP A 191 -5.72 4.55 11.95
N VAL A 192 -6.12 4.35 10.69
CA VAL A 192 -5.53 3.34 9.80
C VAL A 192 -4.26 3.90 9.17
N GLY A 193 -3.16 3.16 9.24
CA GLY A 193 -1.93 3.47 8.51
C GLY A 193 -2.04 3.05 7.04
N ILE A 194 -1.69 3.92 6.10
CA ILE A 194 -1.86 3.65 4.67
C ILE A 194 -0.52 3.76 3.94
N LEU A 195 -0.12 2.69 3.26
CA LEU A 195 0.94 2.72 2.25
C LEU A 195 0.29 2.96 0.88
N PHE A 196 0.56 4.10 0.28
CA PHE A 196 -0.01 4.52 -0.98
C PHE A 196 1.06 4.55 -2.08
N VAL A 197 0.99 3.65 -3.04
CA VAL A 197 1.83 3.69 -4.24
C VAL A 197 1.04 4.37 -5.35
N GLY A 198 1.57 5.46 -5.88
CA GLY A 198 0.94 6.27 -6.94
C GLY A 198 1.95 6.75 -7.96
N GLU A 199 1.46 7.19 -9.11
CA GLU A 199 2.27 7.78 -10.20
C GLU A 199 2.00 9.28 -10.40
N ASP A 200 0.87 9.78 -9.92
CA ASP A 200 0.51 11.20 -10.01
C ASP A 200 1.04 11.97 -8.79
N LEU A 201 2.06 12.79 -9.01
CA LEU A 201 2.72 13.55 -7.95
C LEU A 201 1.82 14.64 -7.36
N ASP A 202 0.88 15.23 -8.11
CA ASP A 202 -0.08 16.21 -7.57
C ASP A 202 -0.98 15.56 -6.53
N VAL A 203 -1.48 14.38 -6.87
CA VAL A 203 -2.30 13.59 -5.96
C VAL A 203 -1.49 13.17 -4.73
N MET A 204 -0.25 12.72 -4.92
CA MET A 204 0.59 12.32 -3.80
C MET A 204 0.90 13.47 -2.86
N LEU A 205 1.18 14.66 -3.39
CA LEU A 205 1.40 15.89 -2.60
C LEU A 205 0.15 16.32 -1.84
N ALA A 206 -1.04 16.12 -2.42
CA ALA A 206 -2.30 16.50 -1.79
C ALA A 206 -2.80 15.46 -0.76
N LEU A 207 -2.54 14.16 -0.98
CA LEU A 207 -3.13 13.07 -0.21
C LEU A 207 -2.21 12.56 0.90
N CYS A 208 -0.89 12.50 0.64
CA CYS A 208 0.07 11.87 1.55
C CYS A 208 0.56 12.84 2.62
N ASP A 209 0.92 12.32 3.81
CA ASP A 209 1.63 13.08 4.83
C ASP A 209 3.12 13.14 4.54
N LYS A 210 3.66 12.00 4.09
CA LYS A 210 5.05 11.85 3.67
C LYS A 210 5.13 11.09 2.36
N ILE A 211 6.19 11.33 1.62
CA ILE A 211 6.49 10.64 0.37
C ILE A 211 7.91 10.06 0.48
N MET A 212 7.99 8.75 0.38
CA MET A 212 9.24 8.02 0.20
C MET A 212 9.50 7.87 -1.30
N VAL A 213 10.67 8.26 -1.76
CA VAL A 213 11.05 8.13 -3.17
C VAL A 213 12.01 6.97 -3.34
N ILE A 214 11.68 6.07 -4.27
CA ILE A 214 12.49 4.90 -4.62
C ILE A 214 13.02 5.08 -6.04
N CYS A 215 14.33 4.89 -6.20
CA CYS A 215 14.99 4.83 -7.49
C CYS A 215 15.92 3.59 -7.52
N HIS A 216 15.77 2.76 -8.56
CA HIS A 216 16.57 1.52 -8.70
C HIS A 216 16.59 0.64 -7.43
N GLY A 217 15.44 0.50 -6.78
CA GLY A 217 15.28 -0.33 -5.58
C GLY A 217 15.81 0.30 -4.28
N LYS A 218 16.32 1.53 -4.30
CA LYS A 218 16.89 2.23 -3.14
C LYS A 218 16.07 3.45 -2.77
N VAL A 219 16.02 3.77 -1.48
CA VAL A 219 15.39 5.01 -1.00
C VAL A 219 16.30 6.18 -1.30
N MET A 220 15.78 7.16 -2.02
CA MET A 220 16.47 8.43 -2.30
C MET A 220 16.17 9.49 -1.24
N GLY A 221 15.04 9.38 -0.57
CA GLY A 221 14.64 10.27 0.52
C GLY A 221 13.24 9.95 1.01
N VAL A 222 12.90 10.47 2.20
CA VAL A 222 11.54 10.51 2.75
C VAL A 222 11.26 11.95 3.11
N VAL A 223 10.31 12.57 2.42
CA VAL A 223 10.00 14.00 2.56
C VAL A 223 8.57 14.20 3.05
N HIS A 224 8.32 15.30 3.75
CA HIS A 224 6.96 15.71 4.09
C HIS A 224 6.28 16.30 2.85
N ALA A 225 5.10 15.81 2.48
CA ALA A 225 4.37 16.26 1.28
C ALA A 225 4.13 17.79 1.29
N ALA A 226 3.82 18.36 2.45
CA ALA A 226 3.60 19.81 2.61
C ALA A 226 4.88 20.68 2.53
N LYS A 227 6.08 20.06 2.46
CA LYS A 227 7.38 20.78 2.50
C LYS A 227 8.28 20.47 1.31
N THR A 228 7.79 19.75 0.33
CA THR A 228 8.52 19.37 -0.89
C THR A 228 7.78 19.85 -2.13
N SER A 229 8.40 19.71 -3.27
CA SER A 229 7.82 20.07 -4.59
C SER A 229 7.86 18.87 -5.54
N LYS A 230 7.10 18.96 -6.64
CA LYS A 230 7.16 17.98 -7.73
C LYS A 230 8.54 17.85 -8.31
N GLU A 231 9.24 18.96 -8.47
CA GLU A 231 10.58 19.03 -9.04
C GLU A 231 11.57 18.27 -8.15
N GLU A 232 11.48 18.47 -6.84
CA GLU A 232 12.36 17.79 -5.88
C GLU A 232 12.09 16.28 -5.90
N ILE A 233 10.83 15.85 -5.87
CA ILE A 233 10.47 14.43 -5.99
C ILE A 233 10.93 13.86 -7.33
N GLY A 234 10.74 14.59 -8.44
CA GLY A 234 11.20 14.20 -9.77
C GLY A 234 12.70 13.99 -9.86
N LEU A 235 13.49 14.88 -9.25
CA LEU A 235 14.96 14.73 -9.17
C LEU A 235 15.36 13.50 -8.37
N MET A 236 14.67 13.20 -7.28
CA MET A 236 14.90 11.96 -6.51
C MET A 236 14.49 10.72 -7.31
N MET A 237 13.38 10.75 -8.04
CA MET A 237 12.91 9.62 -8.86
C MET A 237 13.89 9.25 -9.98
N THR A 238 14.62 10.23 -10.51
CA THR A 238 15.66 10.02 -11.54
C THR A 238 17.04 9.71 -10.95
N GLY A 239 17.19 9.76 -9.62
CA GLY A 239 18.47 9.57 -8.94
C GLY A 239 19.40 10.79 -9.00
N ALA A 240 18.95 11.92 -9.53
CA ALA A 240 19.72 13.17 -9.60
C ALA A 240 19.85 13.85 -8.22
N LEU A 241 18.94 13.56 -7.29
CA LEU A 241 19.00 14.00 -5.89
C LEU A 241 18.87 12.78 -4.96
N ASN A 242 19.75 12.69 -3.96
CA ASN A 242 19.74 11.62 -2.97
C ASN A 242 19.96 12.18 -1.56
N LEU A 243 18.86 12.46 -0.86
CA LEU A 243 18.91 13.05 0.49
C LEU A 243 19.50 12.11 1.53
N VAL A 244 19.40 10.79 1.35
CA VAL A 244 19.97 9.80 2.28
C VAL A 244 21.50 9.85 2.23
N ARG A 245 22.07 9.93 1.03
CA ARG A 245 23.52 9.99 0.82
C ARG A 245 24.12 11.31 1.28
N ASP A 246 23.42 12.42 1.00
CA ASP A 246 23.86 13.76 1.41
C ASP A 246 23.91 13.91 2.94
N ASP A 247 22.98 13.28 3.66
CA ASP A 247 22.99 13.26 5.14
C ASP A 247 24.10 12.38 5.72
N GLU A 248 24.48 11.28 5.07
CA GLU A 248 25.59 10.44 5.47
C GLU A 248 26.95 11.15 5.22
N GLU A 249 27.10 11.82 4.09
CA GLU A 249 28.31 12.60 3.76
C GLU A 249 28.48 13.79 4.71
N LYS A 250 27.42 14.48 5.10
CA LYS A 250 27.47 15.54 6.13
C LYS A 250 27.89 15.01 7.49
N LYS A 251 27.35 13.84 7.92
CA LYS A 251 27.73 13.21 9.20
C LYS A 251 29.18 12.76 9.21
N THR A 252 29.68 12.19 8.12
CA THR A 252 31.08 11.76 7.99
C THR A 252 32.03 12.94 7.82
N GLY A 253 31.63 14.02 7.16
CA GLY A 253 32.39 15.26 7.03
C GLY A 253 32.62 15.96 8.38
N ILE A 254 31.59 16.05 9.22
CA ILE A 254 31.69 16.60 10.58
C ILE A 254 32.64 15.76 11.45
N ALA A 255 32.66 14.44 11.29
CA ALA A 255 33.56 13.54 12.00
C ALA A 255 35.01 13.70 11.56
N LYS A 256 35.28 13.99 10.27
CA LYS A 256 36.66 14.26 9.76
C LYS A 256 37.19 15.59 10.25
N ASP A 257 36.37 16.65 10.25
CA ASP A 257 36.81 17.97 10.75
C ASP A 257 37.07 17.97 12.26
N SER A 258 36.35 17.15 13.04
CA SER A 258 36.60 17.02 14.48
C SER A 258 37.89 16.25 14.81
N ASN A 259 38.32 15.32 13.95
CA ASN A 259 39.58 14.59 14.11
C ASN A 259 40.78 15.41 13.66
N ILE A 260 40.66 16.21 12.59
CA ILE A 260 41.75 17.10 12.13
C ILE A 260 42.06 18.18 13.18
N LYS A 261 41.08 18.70 13.90
CA LYS A 261 41.31 19.66 15.01
C LYS A 261 42.01 19.04 16.23
N LYS A 262 41.75 17.75 16.52
CA LYS A 262 42.40 17.06 17.64
C LYS A 262 43.87 16.68 17.35
N GLU A 263 44.26 16.47 16.09
CA GLU A 263 45.65 16.21 15.70
C GLU A 263 46.46 17.48 15.56
N ALA A 264 45.85 18.68 15.45
CA ALA A 264 46.54 19.97 15.39
C ALA A 264 46.78 20.59 16.78
N GLU A 265 46.18 20.03 17.85
CA GLU A 265 46.35 20.48 19.25
C GLU A 265 47.17 19.50 20.11
N ALA A 266 47.73 18.41 19.50
CA ALA A 266 48.62 17.44 20.14
C ALA A 266 50.06 17.59 19.61
#